data_f68516f14fb074d00a54bbcfd3bcd9c9
#
_entry.id   f68516f14fb074d00a54bbcfd3bcd9c9
#
_cell.length_a   1.000
_cell.length_b   1.000
_cell.length_c   1.000
_cell.angle_alpha   90.00
_cell.angle_beta   90.00
_cell.angle_gamma   90.00
#
_symmetry.space_group_name_H-M   'P 1'
#
loop_
_entity.id
_entity.type
_entity.pdbx_description
1 polymer ?
#
loop_
_entity_poly.entity_id
_entity_poly.type
_entity_poly.pdbx_seq_one_letter_code
_entity_poly.pdbx_strand_id
1 'polypeptide(L)'
;TPGQHAPGPATHLLPRVMGSVLELHENEALRLRVYVTGDTLYRPTLAAVTERCGPIDSMIIHLGGTRILGLLVTMDARQGAQMVRTVRPHVIVPVHFDDYTVFRSPREDFAGLFERAELPGELRLVERGQRISLMP
;
A
#
# COMPACT_ATOMS: atom_id res chain seq x y z
N THR A 1 8.99 8.41 -0.07
CA THR A 1 8.23 8.84 1.13
C THR A 1 8.69 8.04 2.33
N PRO A 2 9.10 8.66 3.46
CA PRO A 2 9.53 7.92 4.64
C PRO A 2 8.37 7.11 5.22
N GLY A 3 8.59 5.81 5.40
CA GLY A 3 7.68 4.88 6.05
C GLY A 3 8.03 4.64 7.51
N GLN A 4 7.19 3.89 8.19
CA GLN A 4 7.41 3.46 9.58
C GLN A 4 7.00 2.01 9.77
N HIS A 5 7.93 1.18 10.22
CA HIS A 5 7.76 -0.26 10.36
C HIS A 5 7.23 -0.69 11.73
N ALA A 6 7.14 0.22 12.70
CA ALA A 6 6.60 -0.06 14.03
C ALA A 6 6.05 1.20 14.70
N PRO A 7 5.09 1.09 15.64
CA PRO A 7 4.57 2.22 16.38
C PRO A 7 5.53 2.67 17.48
N GLY A 8 5.49 3.98 17.81
CA GLY A 8 6.17 4.57 18.95
C GLY A 8 7.69 4.32 18.97
N PRO A 9 8.28 4.12 20.16
CA PRO A 9 9.73 3.95 20.31
C PRO A 9 10.28 2.67 19.67
N ALA A 10 9.44 1.67 19.40
CA ALA A 10 9.83 0.45 18.67
C ALA A 10 10.31 0.73 17.24
N THR A 11 10.03 1.91 16.69
CA THR A 11 10.54 2.36 15.38
C THR A 11 12.06 2.34 15.29
N HIS A 12 12.76 2.57 16.41
CA HIS A 12 14.22 2.58 16.45
C HIS A 12 14.84 1.18 16.45
N LEU A 13 14.05 0.14 16.70
CA LEU A 13 14.50 -1.25 16.75
C LEU A 13 14.39 -1.96 15.40
N LEU A 14 13.65 -1.39 14.44
CA LEU A 14 13.43 -1.98 13.13
C LEU A 14 14.08 -1.13 12.02
N PRO A 15 14.43 -1.74 10.90
CA PRO A 15 14.98 -1.02 9.75
C PRO A 15 14.06 0.11 9.28
N ARG A 16 14.66 1.16 8.73
CA ARG A 16 13.90 2.21 8.07
C ARG A 16 13.28 1.68 6.79
N VAL A 17 12.03 2.03 6.55
CA VAL A 17 11.29 1.68 5.33
C VAL A 17 10.89 2.94 4.58
N MET A 18 10.69 2.83 3.28
CA MET A 18 10.21 3.94 2.48
C MET A 18 9.27 3.45 1.39
N GLY A 19 8.29 4.28 1.05
CA GLY A 19 7.52 4.14 -0.18
C GLY A 19 8.13 4.98 -1.30
N SER A 20 7.88 4.57 -2.53
CA SER A 20 8.38 5.21 -3.74
C SER A 20 7.23 5.62 -4.66
N VAL A 21 7.32 6.79 -5.25
CA VAL A 21 6.46 7.21 -6.36
C VAL A 21 7.25 7.10 -7.64
N LEU A 22 6.72 6.35 -8.59
CA LEU A 22 7.29 6.14 -9.92
C LEU A 22 6.42 6.90 -10.92
N GLU A 23 7.05 7.66 -11.80
CA GLU A 23 6.38 8.39 -12.88
C GLU A 23 6.86 7.88 -14.22
N LEU A 24 5.91 7.46 -15.05
CA LEU A 24 6.14 7.13 -16.45
C LEU A 24 5.80 8.36 -17.31
N HIS A 25 6.77 8.82 -18.04
CA HIS A 25 6.61 9.92 -19.00
C HIS A 25 6.75 9.41 -20.43
N GLU A 26 5.93 9.94 -21.31
CA GLU A 26 6.01 9.73 -22.76
C GLU A 26 5.97 11.10 -23.45
N ASN A 27 6.99 11.42 -24.25
CA ASN A 27 7.14 12.72 -24.88
C ASN A 27 6.98 13.90 -23.86
N GLU A 28 7.67 13.79 -22.72
CA GLU A 28 7.62 14.74 -21.60
C GLU A 28 6.25 14.83 -20.88
N ALA A 29 5.22 14.19 -21.37
CA ALA A 29 3.91 14.14 -20.71
C ALA A 29 3.86 13.00 -19.69
N LEU A 30 3.40 13.30 -18.48
CA LEU A 30 3.13 12.29 -17.47
C LEU A 30 1.98 11.40 -17.94
N ARG A 31 2.22 10.09 -17.98
CA ARG A 31 1.26 9.08 -18.40
C ARG A 31 0.73 8.23 -17.25
N LEU A 32 1.57 7.98 -16.27
CA LEU A 32 1.21 7.12 -15.16
C LEU A 32 2.02 7.50 -13.93
N ARG A 33 1.36 7.58 -12.80
CA ARG A 33 2.01 7.74 -11.49
C ARG A 33 1.64 6.58 -10.59
N VAL A 34 2.65 5.78 -10.21
CA VAL A 34 2.48 4.60 -9.36
C VAL A 34 3.09 4.86 -8.00
N TYR A 35 2.31 4.64 -6.94
CA TYR A 35 2.82 4.66 -5.58
C TYR A 35 3.02 3.23 -5.07
N VAL A 36 4.26 2.88 -4.74
CA VAL A 36 4.64 1.63 -4.07
C VAL A 36 4.83 1.95 -2.60
N THR A 37 4.00 1.38 -1.72
CA THR A 37 3.98 1.78 -0.30
C THR A 37 5.20 1.31 0.49
N GLY A 38 5.80 0.16 0.10
CA GLY A 38 6.75 -0.56 0.94
C GLY A 38 6.10 -1.07 2.22
N ASP A 39 6.89 -1.68 3.09
CA ASP A 39 6.43 -2.32 4.33
C ASP A 39 6.19 -1.29 5.45
N THR A 40 5.32 -0.34 5.22
CA THR A 40 5.02 0.71 6.21
C THR A 40 3.72 0.42 6.95
N LEU A 41 3.59 0.97 8.16
CA LEU A 41 2.29 1.15 8.80
C LEU A 41 1.58 2.37 8.21
N TYR A 42 0.24 2.34 8.23
CA TYR A 42 -0.54 3.52 7.90
C TYR A 42 -0.33 4.63 8.93
N ARG A 43 -0.17 5.85 8.44
CA ARG A 43 -0.15 7.10 9.21
C ARG A 43 -0.83 8.21 8.41
N PRO A 44 -1.57 9.11 9.06
CA PRO A 44 -2.20 10.25 8.37
C PRO A 44 -1.21 11.12 7.58
N THR A 45 0.05 11.20 8.02
CA THR A 45 1.12 11.92 7.33
C THR A 45 1.46 11.39 5.94
N LEU A 46 0.98 10.18 5.59
CA LEU A 46 1.14 9.63 4.23
C LEU A 46 0.25 10.34 3.19
N ALA A 47 -0.70 11.18 3.62
CA ALA A 47 -1.40 12.11 2.73
C ALA A 47 -0.42 13.03 1.97
N ALA A 48 0.74 13.32 2.55
CA ALA A 48 1.79 14.08 1.90
C ALA A 48 2.28 13.47 0.56
N VAL A 49 1.98 12.21 0.27
CA VAL A 49 2.28 11.60 -1.03
C VAL A 49 1.52 12.33 -2.14
N THR A 50 0.21 12.44 -2.00
CA THR A 50 -0.64 13.12 -3.00
C THR A 50 -0.48 14.64 -2.97
N GLU A 51 -0.20 15.22 -1.80
CA GLU A 51 0.08 16.66 -1.66
C GLU A 51 1.34 17.07 -2.43
N ARG A 52 2.38 16.24 -2.44
CA ARG A 52 3.68 16.55 -3.06
C ARG A 52 3.79 16.09 -4.51
N CYS A 53 3.21 14.92 -4.81
CA CYS A 53 3.35 14.30 -6.13
C CYS A 53 2.12 14.49 -7.01
N GLY A 54 0.99 14.97 -6.45
CA GLY A 54 -0.28 15.03 -7.15
C GLY A 54 -1.05 13.68 -7.10
N PRO A 55 -2.14 13.55 -7.87
CA PRO A 55 -2.97 12.36 -7.91
C PRO A 55 -2.15 11.10 -8.25
N ILE A 56 -2.51 9.98 -7.64
CA ILE A 56 -1.90 8.65 -7.88
C ILE A 56 -2.84 7.84 -8.77
N ASP A 57 -2.32 7.37 -9.90
CA ASP A 57 -3.09 6.52 -10.79
C ASP A 57 -3.19 5.10 -10.23
N SER A 58 -2.07 4.54 -9.79
CA SER A 58 -2.03 3.18 -9.25
C SER A 58 -1.25 3.09 -7.96
N MET A 59 -1.72 2.27 -7.05
CA MET A 59 -1.05 2.00 -5.78
C MET A 59 -0.76 0.50 -5.63
N ILE A 60 0.52 0.15 -5.49
CA ILE A 60 0.96 -1.18 -5.09
C ILE A 60 1.10 -1.15 -3.57
N ILE A 61 0.13 -1.77 -2.89
CA ILE A 61 0.02 -1.70 -1.44
C ILE A 61 0.53 -2.98 -0.78
N HIS A 62 1.54 -2.82 0.11
CA HIS A 62 2.11 -3.92 0.87
C HIS A 62 1.24 -4.18 2.11
N LEU A 63 0.67 -5.38 2.16
CA LEU A 63 -0.15 -5.85 3.26
C LEU A 63 0.60 -6.98 4.01
N GLY A 64 -0.09 -7.80 4.77
CA GLY A 64 0.50 -8.93 5.48
C GLY A 64 0.11 -8.95 6.95
N GLY A 65 -0.03 -7.79 7.57
CA GLY A 65 -0.47 -7.68 8.96
C GLY A 65 0.48 -8.39 9.92
N THR A 66 1.80 -8.36 9.61
CA THR A 66 2.82 -9.00 10.43
C THR A 66 2.83 -8.43 11.83
N ARG A 67 2.90 -9.30 12.83
CA ARG A 67 3.02 -8.91 14.23
C ARG A 67 4.29 -9.50 14.84
N ILE A 68 5.07 -8.64 15.50
CA ILE A 68 6.24 -9.04 16.29
C ILE A 68 5.94 -8.69 17.74
N LEU A 69 5.98 -9.67 18.62
CA LEU A 69 5.61 -9.51 20.05
C LEU A 69 4.24 -8.82 20.24
N GLY A 70 3.28 -9.14 19.37
CA GLY A 70 1.93 -8.53 19.39
C GLY A 70 1.82 -7.17 18.70
N LEU A 71 2.93 -6.50 18.39
CA LEU A 71 2.95 -5.21 17.69
C LEU A 71 2.83 -5.40 16.18
N LEU A 72 1.90 -4.68 15.55
CA LEU A 72 1.76 -4.64 14.10
C LEU A 72 2.97 -3.92 13.49
N VAL A 73 3.61 -4.53 12.49
CA VAL A 73 4.80 -3.98 11.83
C VAL A 73 4.64 -3.79 10.32
N THR A 74 3.62 -4.38 9.70
CA THR A 74 3.18 -4.09 8.33
C THR A 74 1.68 -3.88 8.32
N MET A 75 1.15 -3.14 7.35
CA MET A 75 -0.28 -2.87 7.25
C MET A 75 -1.09 -4.17 7.20
N ASP A 76 -2.16 -4.21 7.98
CA ASP A 76 -3.25 -5.18 7.85
C ASP A 76 -4.35 -4.64 6.91
N ALA A 77 -5.40 -5.42 6.69
CA ALA A 77 -6.52 -5.03 5.85
C ALA A 77 -7.17 -3.70 6.27
N ARG A 78 -7.27 -3.43 7.57
CA ARG A 78 -7.87 -2.19 8.08
C ARG A 78 -7.01 -0.97 7.79
N GLN A 79 -5.71 -1.09 8.01
CA GLN A 79 -4.75 -0.02 7.67
C GLN A 79 -4.63 0.17 6.16
N GLY A 80 -4.71 -0.92 5.37
CA GLY A 80 -4.81 -0.85 3.92
C GLY A 80 -6.02 -0.05 3.44
N ALA A 81 -7.19 -0.29 4.03
CA ALA A 81 -8.40 0.49 3.74
C ALA A 81 -8.25 1.99 4.07
N GLN A 82 -7.59 2.31 5.20
CA GLN A 82 -7.28 3.71 5.53
C GLN A 82 -6.33 4.34 4.51
N MET A 83 -5.32 3.60 4.05
CA MET A 83 -4.38 4.05 3.02
C MET A 83 -5.11 4.37 1.70
N VAL A 84 -6.00 3.48 1.25
CA VAL A 84 -6.83 3.72 0.04
C VAL A 84 -7.66 5.00 0.18
N ARG A 85 -8.33 5.20 1.31
CA ARG A 85 -9.12 6.43 1.55
C ARG A 85 -8.26 7.69 1.55
N THR A 86 -7.03 7.60 2.02
CA THR A 86 -6.10 8.74 2.12
C THR A 86 -5.49 9.09 0.77
N VAL A 87 -4.99 8.10 0.04
CA VAL A 87 -4.29 8.29 -1.25
C VAL A 87 -5.27 8.40 -2.42
N ARG A 88 -6.41 7.69 -2.36
CA ARG A 88 -7.48 7.65 -3.38
C ARG A 88 -6.96 7.31 -4.78
N PRO A 89 -6.19 6.22 -4.96
CA PRO A 89 -5.71 5.82 -6.27
C PRO A 89 -6.85 5.31 -7.15
N HIS A 90 -6.67 5.32 -8.48
CA HIS A 90 -7.63 4.72 -9.40
C HIS A 90 -7.54 3.19 -9.40
N VAL A 91 -6.33 2.64 -9.36
CA VAL A 91 -6.08 1.19 -9.31
C VAL A 91 -5.34 0.82 -8.03
N ILE A 92 -5.76 -0.27 -7.37
CA ILE A 92 -5.14 -0.80 -6.16
C ILE A 92 -4.71 -2.25 -6.40
N VAL A 93 -3.43 -2.53 -6.18
CA VAL A 93 -2.86 -3.88 -6.29
C VAL A 93 -2.25 -4.28 -4.96
N PRO A 94 -2.91 -5.17 -4.19
CA PRO A 94 -2.35 -5.68 -2.95
C PRO A 94 -1.25 -6.71 -3.24
N VAL A 95 -0.17 -6.58 -2.49
CA VAL A 95 0.99 -7.49 -2.53
C VAL A 95 1.47 -7.78 -1.11
N HIS A 96 2.46 -8.68 -0.95
CA HIS A 96 3.12 -8.96 0.32
C HIS A 96 2.15 -9.44 1.42
N PHE A 97 1.30 -10.42 1.10
CA PHE A 97 0.30 -10.98 2.02
C PHE A 97 0.47 -12.49 2.26
N ASP A 98 1.25 -13.20 1.44
CA ASP A 98 1.42 -14.65 1.48
C ASP A 98 2.89 -15.13 1.34
N ASP A 99 3.86 -14.21 1.37
CA ASP A 99 5.29 -14.53 1.17
C ASP A 99 5.92 -15.22 2.38
N TYR A 100 5.35 -15.02 3.58
CA TYR A 100 5.89 -15.55 4.84
C TYR A 100 4.79 -16.08 5.76
N THR A 101 5.11 -17.10 6.53
CA THR A 101 4.19 -17.76 7.50
C THR A 101 3.77 -16.85 8.67
N VAL A 102 4.47 -15.74 8.86
CA VAL A 102 4.17 -14.76 9.93
C VAL A 102 3.05 -13.79 9.56
N PHE A 103 2.58 -13.81 8.31
CA PHE A 103 1.49 -12.95 7.86
C PHE A 103 0.17 -13.39 8.47
N ARG A 104 -0.63 -12.41 8.92
CA ARG A 104 -1.89 -12.61 9.65
C ARG A 104 -3.08 -11.92 9.02
N SER A 105 -2.90 -11.29 7.86
CA SER A 105 -3.94 -10.59 7.12
C SER A 105 -3.89 -11.05 5.66
N PRO A 106 -4.59 -12.14 5.30
CA PRO A 106 -4.66 -12.63 3.94
C PRO A 106 -5.33 -11.59 3.03
N ARG A 107 -5.08 -11.67 1.72
CA ARG A 107 -5.62 -10.69 0.75
C ARG A 107 -7.14 -10.68 0.73
N GLU A 108 -7.79 -11.81 1.04
CA GLU A 108 -9.24 -11.97 1.09
C GLU A 108 -9.87 -11.07 2.16
N ASP A 109 -9.19 -10.86 3.30
CA ASP A 109 -9.63 -9.93 4.34
C ASP A 109 -9.69 -8.49 3.81
N PHE A 110 -8.66 -8.10 3.04
CA PHE A 110 -8.62 -6.78 2.42
C PHE A 110 -9.65 -6.66 1.29
N ALA A 111 -9.77 -7.66 0.41
CA ALA A 111 -10.75 -7.67 -0.67
C ALA A 111 -12.19 -7.57 -0.13
N GLY A 112 -12.54 -8.39 0.85
CA GLY A 112 -13.85 -8.34 1.48
C GLY A 112 -14.11 -7.02 2.23
N LEU A 113 -13.09 -6.40 2.82
CA LEU A 113 -13.23 -5.07 3.42
C LEU A 113 -13.37 -3.98 2.35
N PHE A 114 -12.65 -4.10 1.23
CA PHE A 114 -12.72 -3.17 0.11
C PHE A 114 -14.15 -3.07 -0.43
N GLU A 115 -14.79 -4.19 -0.67
CA GLU A 115 -16.16 -4.27 -1.15
C GLU A 115 -17.18 -3.75 -0.13
N ARG A 116 -17.14 -4.27 1.11
CA ARG A 116 -18.11 -3.89 2.16
C ARG A 116 -18.04 -2.41 2.56
N ALA A 117 -16.85 -1.81 2.45
CA ALA A 117 -16.63 -0.41 2.83
C ALA A 117 -16.70 0.54 1.64
N GLU A 118 -17.04 0.03 0.45
CA GLU A 118 -17.16 0.78 -0.81
C GLU A 118 -15.95 1.70 -1.02
N LEU A 119 -14.75 1.12 -0.93
CA LEU A 119 -13.53 1.91 -1.06
C LEU A 119 -13.38 2.45 -2.49
N PRO A 120 -12.83 3.65 -2.67
CA PRO A 120 -12.64 4.24 -3.99
C PRO A 120 -11.58 3.49 -4.80
N GLY A 121 -11.77 3.48 -6.13
CA GLY A 121 -10.85 2.88 -7.09
C GLY A 121 -11.24 1.45 -7.48
N GLU A 122 -10.38 0.83 -8.27
CA GLU A 122 -10.52 -0.54 -8.77
C GLU A 122 -9.50 -1.44 -8.06
N LEU A 123 -9.98 -2.50 -7.40
CA LEU A 123 -9.12 -3.51 -6.80
C LEU A 123 -8.75 -4.55 -7.85
N ARG A 124 -7.47 -4.69 -8.16
CA ARG A 124 -6.94 -5.72 -9.06
C ARG A 124 -6.13 -6.74 -8.26
N LEU A 125 -6.71 -7.92 -8.08
CA LEU A 125 -6.01 -9.06 -7.49
C LEU A 125 -5.18 -9.73 -8.58
N VAL A 126 -3.93 -10.04 -8.26
CA VAL A 126 -2.97 -10.61 -9.20
C VAL A 126 -2.35 -11.88 -8.63
N GLU A 127 -2.23 -12.91 -9.44
CA GLU A 127 -1.54 -14.14 -9.08
C GLU A 127 -0.05 -14.05 -9.40
N ARG A 128 0.76 -14.86 -8.72
CA ARG A 128 2.21 -14.92 -8.96
C ARG A 128 2.50 -15.26 -10.42
N GLY A 129 3.35 -14.47 -11.06
CA GLY A 129 3.70 -14.60 -12.47
C GLY A 129 2.70 -14.01 -13.45
N GLN A 130 1.54 -13.58 -13.00
CA GLN A 130 0.55 -12.89 -13.83
C GLN A 130 1.01 -11.45 -14.14
N ARG A 131 0.69 -10.98 -15.34
CA ARG A 131 0.86 -9.58 -15.75
C ARG A 131 -0.48 -8.88 -15.75
N ILE A 132 -0.51 -7.67 -15.23
CA ILE A 132 -1.69 -6.79 -15.23
C ILE A 132 -1.31 -5.40 -15.73
N SER A 133 -2.28 -4.68 -16.27
CA SER A 133 -2.13 -3.24 -16.52
C SER A 133 -2.18 -2.47 -15.21
N LEU A 134 -1.36 -1.43 -15.08
CA LEU A 134 -1.47 -0.44 -14.02
C LEU A 134 -2.13 0.87 -14.51
N MET A 135 -2.47 0.94 -15.79
CA MET A 135 -3.25 2.08 -16.31
C MET A 135 -4.69 1.99 -15.80
N PRO A 136 -5.30 3.11 -15.38
CA PRO A 136 -6.71 3.19 -15.02
C PRO A 136 -7.64 2.79 -16.15
#